data_b30adda406f84f558830d4758c16e45f
#
_entry.id   b30adda406f84f558830d4758c16e45f
#
_cell.length_a   1.000
_cell.length_b   1.000
_cell.length_c   1.000
_cell.angle_alpha   90.00
_cell.angle_beta   90.00
_cell.angle_gamma   90.00
#
_symmetry.space_group_name_H-M   'P 1'
#
loop_
_entity.id
_entity.type
_entity.pdbx_description
1 polymer ?
#
loop_
_entity_poly.entity_id
_entity_poly.type
_entity_poly.pdbx_seq_one_letter_code
_entity_poly.pdbx_strand_id
1 'polypeptide(L)'
;MKYIIHLLFLLLLSATPICESFAQKNKDKIVMPEFPGGEAELHKYITSQLQYPFDALVNKESGEVLIAFSIGMDGYISGVRVVRSVSESLDAEAVRVVSAMPPWIPGKKNGRPVRAEMTIPINFKVNYANKYVNDSNDTQDTKFKY
;
A
#
# COMPACT_ATOMS: atom_id res chain seq x y z
N MET A 1 -54.87 1.33 -57.46
CA MET A 1 -54.98 1.33 -55.98
C MET A 1 -54.07 0.32 -55.26
N LYS A 2 -53.66 -0.77 -55.92
CA LYS A 2 -52.78 -1.76 -55.25
C LYS A 2 -51.33 -1.29 -54.96
N TYR A 3 -50.78 -0.35 -55.71
CA TYR A 3 -49.40 0.13 -55.55
C TYR A 3 -49.28 1.22 -54.54
N ILE A 4 -50.33 1.93 -54.19
CA ILE A 4 -50.29 3.00 -53.15
C ILE A 4 -50.16 2.42 -51.75
N ILE A 5 -50.80 1.23 -51.54
CA ILE A 5 -50.72 0.55 -50.23
C ILE A 5 -49.31 0.02 -49.96
N HIS A 6 -48.58 -0.46 -50.99
CA HIS A 6 -47.23 -0.93 -50.86
C HIS A 6 -46.25 0.20 -50.65
N LEU A 7 -46.44 1.38 -51.21
CA LEU A 7 -45.62 2.54 -51.03
C LEU A 7 -45.79 3.12 -49.62
N LEU A 8 -47.00 3.09 -49.06
CA LEU A 8 -47.28 3.50 -47.68
C LEU A 8 -46.69 2.52 -46.64
N PHE A 9 -46.60 1.22 -46.95
CA PHE A 9 -46.04 0.21 -46.08
C PHE A 9 -44.51 0.28 -46.05
N LEU A 10 -43.87 0.71 -47.14
CA LEU A 10 -42.43 0.89 -47.24
C LEU A 10 -41.96 2.17 -46.52
N LEU A 11 -42.82 3.15 -46.32
CA LEU A 11 -42.52 4.41 -45.64
C LEU A 11 -42.61 4.30 -44.10
N LEU A 12 -43.27 3.24 -43.60
CA LEU A 12 -43.43 3.02 -42.15
C LEU A 12 -42.29 2.23 -41.51
N LEU A 13 -41.33 1.73 -42.31
CA LEU A 13 -40.26 0.84 -41.83
C LEU A 13 -38.94 1.58 -41.54
N SER A 14 -38.92 2.91 -41.65
CA SER A 14 -37.69 3.70 -41.51
C SER A 14 -37.62 4.61 -40.28
N ALA A 15 -38.45 4.39 -39.27
CA ALA A 15 -38.43 5.16 -38.04
C ALA A 15 -38.29 4.27 -36.80
N THR A 16 -37.22 3.46 -36.74
CA THR A 16 -36.73 3.02 -35.46
C THR A 16 -35.72 4.05 -35.01
N PRO A 17 -36.00 4.86 -33.98
CA PRO A 17 -34.94 5.58 -33.32
C PRO A 17 -34.07 4.51 -32.66
N ILE A 18 -32.90 4.24 -33.24
CA ILE A 18 -31.82 3.59 -32.54
C ILE A 18 -31.43 4.56 -31.45
N CYS A 19 -32.12 4.47 -30.32
CA CYS A 19 -31.65 5.04 -29.05
C CYS A 19 -30.48 4.18 -28.64
N GLU A 20 -29.31 4.38 -29.27
CA GLU A 20 -28.06 3.96 -28.72
C GLU A 20 -27.89 4.75 -27.43
N SER A 21 -28.42 4.18 -26.34
CA SER A 21 -28.01 4.52 -25.01
C SER A 21 -26.52 4.19 -24.93
N PHE A 22 -25.68 5.14 -25.33
CA PHE A 22 -24.28 5.21 -24.87
C PHE A 22 -24.36 5.38 -23.38
N ALA A 23 -24.53 4.28 -22.67
CA ALA A 23 -24.16 4.17 -21.26
C ALA A 23 -22.64 4.38 -21.23
N GLN A 24 -22.23 5.64 -21.34
CA GLN A 24 -20.88 6.09 -21.09
C GLN A 24 -20.63 5.77 -19.62
N LYS A 25 -20.14 4.54 -19.40
CA LYS A 25 -19.66 4.10 -18.09
C LYS A 25 -18.50 5.03 -17.75
N ASN A 26 -18.83 6.14 -17.10
CA ASN A 26 -17.85 7.04 -16.52
C ASN A 26 -16.99 6.20 -15.59
N LYS A 27 -15.88 5.69 -16.11
CA LYS A 27 -14.90 4.96 -15.34
C LYS A 27 -14.27 5.99 -14.44
N ASP A 28 -14.69 6.00 -13.17
CA ASP A 28 -14.10 6.88 -12.17
C ASP A 28 -12.56 6.83 -12.27
N LYS A 29 -11.94 7.98 -12.45
CA LYS A 29 -10.50 8.10 -12.44
C LYS A 29 -10.02 8.06 -11.00
N ILE A 30 -9.54 6.90 -10.58
CA ILE A 30 -8.99 6.68 -9.24
C ILE A 30 -7.47 6.76 -9.32
N VAL A 31 -6.87 7.55 -8.44
CA VAL A 31 -5.43 7.61 -8.19
C VAL A 31 -5.20 7.13 -6.77
N MET A 32 -4.36 6.12 -6.61
CA MET A 32 -4.03 5.58 -5.29
C MET A 32 -3.13 6.54 -4.52
N PRO A 33 -3.17 6.50 -3.17
CA PRO A 33 -2.20 7.22 -2.35
C PRO A 33 -0.78 6.75 -2.64
N GLU A 34 0.19 7.66 -2.47
CA GLU A 34 1.60 7.36 -2.71
C GLU A 34 2.46 7.91 -1.57
N PHE A 35 3.47 7.14 -1.15
CA PHE A 35 4.47 7.63 -0.21
C PHE A 35 5.31 8.74 -0.87
N PRO A 36 5.72 9.80 -0.14
CA PRO A 36 6.61 10.82 -0.70
C PRO A 36 7.89 10.22 -1.29
N GLY A 37 8.08 10.37 -2.60
CA GLY A 37 9.18 9.76 -3.34
C GLY A 37 8.92 8.34 -3.86
N GLY A 38 7.69 7.82 -3.69
CA GLY A 38 7.25 6.56 -4.26
C GLY A 38 7.64 5.33 -3.47
N GLU A 39 7.44 4.16 -4.08
CA GLU A 39 7.64 2.86 -3.44
C GLU A 39 9.10 2.62 -3.00
N ALA A 40 10.07 3.08 -3.77
CA ALA A 40 11.49 2.93 -3.44
C ALA A 40 11.86 3.68 -2.13
N GLU A 41 11.35 4.91 -1.96
CA GLU A 41 11.57 5.68 -0.74
C GLU A 41 10.77 5.12 0.45
N LEU A 42 9.58 4.56 0.23
CA LEU A 42 8.85 3.82 1.26
C LEU A 42 9.68 2.64 1.78
N HIS A 43 10.26 1.85 0.87
CA HIS A 43 11.10 0.70 1.22
C HIS A 43 12.33 1.13 2.03
N LYS A 44 12.99 2.19 1.59
CA LYS A 44 14.15 2.78 2.27
C LYS A 44 13.78 3.32 3.65
N TYR A 45 12.64 4.03 3.76
CA TYR A 45 12.13 4.52 5.02
C TYR A 45 11.92 3.37 6.01
N ILE A 46 11.15 2.33 5.61
CA ILE A 46 10.87 1.17 6.46
C ILE A 46 12.19 0.54 6.92
N THR A 47 13.10 0.26 6.00
CA THR A 47 14.39 -0.39 6.32
C THR A 47 15.24 0.46 7.28
N SER A 48 15.23 1.79 7.14
CA SER A 48 15.99 2.70 7.99
C SER A 48 15.38 2.89 9.39
N GLN A 49 14.05 2.78 9.51
CA GLN A 49 13.34 3.00 10.76
C GLN A 49 13.09 1.72 11.57
N LEU A 50 13.15 0.56 10.88
CA LEU A 50 12.83 -0.73 11.48
C LEU A 50 13.91 -1.13 12.48
N GLN A 51 13.51 -1.34 13.73
CA GLN A 51 14.36 -1.88 14.78
C GLN A 51 13.89 -3.29 15.11
N TYR A 52 14.82 -4.22 15.16
CA TYR A 52 14.47 -5.60 15.53
C TYR A 52 14.38 -5.69 17.06
N PRO A 53 13.19 -6.03 17.62
CA PRO A 53 13.04 -6.13 19.07
C PRO A 53 13.96 -7.23 19.66
N PHE A 54 14.56 -6.94 20.81
CA PHE A 54 15.47 -7.87 21.47
C PHE A 54 14.80 -9.21 21.80
N ASP A 55 13.57 -9.17 22.31
CA ASP A 55 12.80 -10.37 22.65
C ASP A 55 12.55 -11.25 21.41
N ALA A 56 12.23 -10.63 20.29
CA ALA A 56 12.04 -11.36 19.02
C ALA A 56 13.36 -11.97 18.52
N LEU A 57 14.51 -11.31 18.75
CA LEU A 57 15.83 -11.87 18.43
C LEU A 57 16.14 -13.10 19.28
N VAL A 58 15.89 -13.03 20.59
CA VAL A 58 16.13 -14.12 21.55
C VAL A 58 15.25 -15.32 21.20
N ASN A 59 13.96 -15.06 20.89
CA ASN A 59 13.00 -16.08 20.53
C ASN A 59 13.12 -16.58 19.08
N LYS A 60 14.04 -15.99 18.29
CA LYS A 60 14.22 -16.27 16.85
C LYS A 60 12.93 -16.10 16.03
N GLU A 61 12.09 -15.15 16.43
CA GLU A 61 10.86 -14.80 15.73
C GLU A 61 11.20 -14.03 14.46
N SER A 62 10.59 -14.39 13.35
CA SER A 62 10.75 -13.72 12.05
C SER A 62 9.48 -13.92 11.21
N GLY A 63 9.21 -13.03 10.30
CA GLY A 63 8.03 -13.14 9.45
C GLY A 63 7.59 -11.81 8.88
N GLU A 64 6.39 -11.82 8.30
CA GLU A 64 5.76 -10.67 7.68
C GLU A 64 4.54 -10.24 8.48
N VAL A 65 4.60 -9.05 9.05
CA VAL A 65 3.45 -8.40 9.71
C VAL A 65 2.72 -7.56 8.66
N LEU A 66 1.39 -7.76 8.50
CA LEU A 66 0.57 -6.91 7.64
C LEU A 66 -0.10 -5.82 8.48
N ILE A 67 0.15 -4.57 8.11
CA ILE A 67 -0.42 -3.39 8.76
C ILE A 67 -1.40 -2.71 7.82
N ALA A 68 -2.65 -2.52 8.28
CA ALA A 68 -3.63 -1.70 7.60
C ALA A 68 -3.75 -0.34 8.29
N PHE A 69 -3.96 0.70 7.49
CA PHE A 69 -4.15 2.07 7.96
C PHE A 69 -4.95 2.89 6.94
N SER A 70 -5.46 4.02 7.38
CA SER A 70 -6.17 4.98 6.52
C SER A 70 -5.30 6.19 6.27
N ILE A 71 -5.31 6.69 5.03
CA ILE A 71 -4.69 7.95 4.63
C ILE A 71 -5.81 8.96 4.42
N GLY A 72 -5.76 10.07 5.15
CA GLY A 72 -6.72 11.15 5.05
C GLY A 72 -6.57 11.95 3.75
N MET A 73 -7.51 12.86 3.50
CA MET A 73 -7.42 13.81 2.37
C MET A 73 -6.24 14.78 2.50
N ASP A 74 -5.74 14.95 3.71
CA ASP A 74 -4.56 15.74 4.08
C ASP A 74 -3.25 14.93 4.04
N GLY A 75 -3.33 13.63 3.73
CA GLY A 75 -2.20 12.71 3.67
C GLY A 75 -1.80 12.08 5.00
N TYR A 76 -2.37 12.51 6.13
CA TYR A 76 -2.01 11.94 7.43
C TYR A 76 -2.58 10.55 7.63
N ILE A 77 -1.79 9.71 8.31
CA ILE A 77 -2.14 8.33 8.65
C ILE A 77 -3.00 8.31 9.91
N SER A 78 -3.98 7.41 9.92
CA SER A 78 -4.85 7.13 11.06
C SER A 78 -5.33 5.68 11.04
N GLY A 79 -5.82 5.18 12.18
CA GLY A 79 -6.41 3.85 12.26
C GLY A 79 -5.42 2.71 11.96
N VAL A 80 -4.16 2.86 12.37
CA VAL A 80 -3.13 1.84 12.21
C VAL A 80 -3.50 0.59 13.00
N ARG A 81 -3.55 -0.55 12.34
CA ARG A 81 -3.92 -1.84 12.94
C ARG A 81 -3.18 -3.00 12.30
N VAL A 82 -2.91 -4.02 13.09
CA VAL A 82 -2.34 -5.29 12.59
C VAL A 82 -3.46 -6.12 11.96
N VAL A 83 -3.25 -6.57 10.72
CA VAL A 83 -4.15 -7.47 9.98
C VAL A 83 -3.64 -8.90 10.02
N ARG A 84 -2.32 -9.08 9.93
CA ARG A 84 -1.65 -10.36 10.13
C ARG A 84 -0.54 -10.17 11.14
N SER A 85 -0.65 -10.87 12.25
CA SER A 85 0.29 -10.88 13.37
C SER A 85 1.38 -11.94 13.15
N VAL A 86 2.56 -11.69 13.69
CA VAL A 86 3.62 -12.68 13.85
C VAL A 86 3.90 -12.92 15.32
N SER A 87 4.21 -11.85 16.07
CA SER A 87 4.38 -11.87 17.51
C SER A 87 4.12 -10.47 18.09
N GLU A 88 3.83 -10.38 19.37
CA GLU A 88 3.49 -9.11 20.02
C GLU A 88 4.60 -8.06 19.85
N SER A 89 5.86 -8.46 19.99
CA SER A 89 7.01 -7.55 19.86
C SER A 89 7.21 -7.06 18.42
N LEU A 90 7.10 -7.95 17.42
CA LEU A 90 7.21 -7.58 16.00
C LEU A 90 6.02 -6.74 15.55
N ASP A 91 4.81 -7.05 16.03
CA ASP A 91 3.59 -6.30 15.73
C ASP A 91 3.67 -4.88 16.29
N ALA A 92 4.13 -4.71 17.53
CA ALA A 92 4.31 -3.41 18.16
C ALA A 92 5.31 -2.54 17.39
N GLU A 93 6.43 -3.12 16.96
CA GLU A 93 7.44 -2.42 16.17
C GLU A 93 6.90 -2.03 14.78
N ALA A 94 6.17 -2.92 14.11
CA ALA A 94 5.54 -2.63 12.82
C ALA A 94 4.53 -1.46 12.94
N VAL A 95 3.70 -1.45 13.99
CA VAL A 95 2.76 -0.35 14.27
C VAL A 95 3.52 0.95 14.54
N ARG A 96 4.63 0.91 15.32
CA ARG A 96 5.45 2.09 15.59
C ARG A 96 5.99 2.71 14.31
N VAL A 97 6.59 1.91 13.43
CA VAL A 97 7.19 2.38 12.17
C VAL A 97 6.15 3.01 11.26
N VAL A 98 4.98 2.37 11.10
CA VAL A 98 3.92 2.88 10.24
C VAL A 98 3.30 4.15 10.82
N SER A 99 3.08 4.21 12.13
CA SER A 99 2.50 5.38 12.80
C SER A 99 3.39 6.62 12.74
N ALA A 100 4.71 6.44 12.58
CA ALA A 100 5.70 7.52 12.49
C ALA A 100 5.97 7.98 11.04
N MET A 101 5.30 7.43 10.04
CA MET A 101 5.47 7.83 8.65
C MET A 101 5.09 9.29 8.42
N PRO A 102 5.80 10.01 7.52
CA PRO A 102 5.41 11.34 7.10
C PRO A 102 4.08 11.33 6.35
N PRO A 103 3.43 12.50 6.17
CA PRO A 103 2.22 12.58 5.38
C PRO A 103 2.43 12.04 3.95
N TRP A 104 1.47 11.23 3.49
CA TRP A 104 1.44 10.65 2.16
C TRP A 104 0.82 11.62 1.14
N ILE A 105 1.07 11.40 -0.13
CA ILE A 105 0.31 12.01 -1.21
C ILE A 105 -1.07 11.34 -1.21
N PRO A 106 -2.18 12.07 -0.96
CA PRO A 106 -3.50 11.45 -0.81
C PRO A 106 -4.02 10.87 -2.11
N GLY A 107 -4.81 9.82 -2.00
CA GLY A 107 -5.55 9.27 -3.13
C GLY A 107 -6.55 10.27 -3.69
N LYS A 108 -6.88 10.14 -4.98
CA LYS A 108 -7.85 11.02 -5.65
C LYS A 108 -8.89 10.21 -6.40
N LYS A 109 -10.15 10.67 -6.33
CA LYS A 109 -11.25 10.20 -7.17
C LYS A 109 -11.73 11.37 -8.03
N ASN A 110 -11.65 11.24 -9.35
CA ASN A 110 -12.02 12.29 -10.30
C ASN A 110 -11.33 13.65 -10.01
N GLY A 111 -10.05 13.60 -9.64
CA GLY A 111 -9.23 14.77 -9.33
C GLY A 111 -9.39 15.33 -7.90
N ARG A 112 -10.35 14.85 -7.11
CA ARG A 112 -10.60 15.30 -5.73
C ARG A 112 -9.92 14.36 -4.73
N PRO A 113 -9.21 14.89 -3.71
CA PRO A 113 -8.64 14.07 -2.65
C PRO A 113 -9.72 13.26 -1.94
N VAL A 114 -9.42 12.00 -1.66
CA VAL A 114 -10.31 11.09 -0.92
C VAL A 114 -9.53 10.34 0.14
N ARG A 115 -10.21 9.97 1.21
CA ARG A 115 -9.66 9.03 2.19
C ARG A 115 -9.54 7.65 1.53
N ALA A 116 -8.42 6.98 1.78
CA ALA A 116 -8.18 5.63 1.27
C ALA A 116 -7.60 4.75 2.36
N GLU A 117 -7.92 3.46 2.32
CA GLU A 117 -7.28 2.43 3.14
C GLU A 117 -6.12 1.80 2.37
N MET A 118 -5.02 1.57 3.07
CA MET A 118 -3.83 0.91 2.56
C MET A 118 -3.44 -0.25 3.49
N THR A 119 -2.81 -1.26 2.92
CA THR A 119 -2.20 -2.34 3.67
C THR A 119 -0.79 -2.54 3.15
N ILE A 120 0.19 -2.56 4.05
CA ILE A 120 1.59 -2.78 3.68
C ILE A 120 2.18 -3.93 4.49
N PRO A 121 3.07 -4.74 3.88
CA PRO A 121 3.83 -5.76 4.57
C PRO A 121 5.09 -5.16 5.23
N ILE A 122 5.33 -5.48 6.48
CA ILE A 122 6.58 -5.19 7.19
C ILE A 122 7.31 -6.52 7.39
N ASN A 123 8.42 -6.69 6.70
CA ASN A 123 9.19 -7.94 6.72
C ASN A 123 10.29 -7.90 7.77
N PHE A 124 10.21 -8.79 8.75
CA PHE A 124 11.24 -9.02 9.75
C PHE A 124 12.08 -10.24 9.35
N LYS A 125 13.30 -9.97 8.90
CA LYS A 125 14.28 -11.01 8.54
C LYS A 125 15.52 -10.83 9.37
N VAL A 126 15.89 -11.85 10.14
CA VAL A 126 17.16 -11.86 10.87
C VAL A 126 18.26 -12.34 9.94
N ASN A 127 19.21 -11.47 9.66
CA ASN A 127 20.40 -11.84 8.91
C ASN A 127 21.49 -12.23 9.90
N TYR A 128 21.52 -13.47 10.31
CA TYR A 128 22.51 -13.99 11.28
C TYR A 128 23.96 -13.86 10.79
N ALA A 129 24.18 -13.73 9.47
CA ALA A 129 25.50 -13.62 8.89
C ALA A 129 26.24 -12.33 9.30
N ASN A 130 25.53 -11.22 9.55
CA ASN A 130 26.15 -9.93 9.89
C ASN A 130 26.40 -9.75 11.40
N LYS A 131 25.79 -10.56 12.28
CA LYS A 131 25.96 -10.44 13.72
C LYS A 131 27.34 -10.92 14.18
N TYR A 132 27.89 -11.91 13.50
CA TYR A 132 29.21 -12.48 13.86
C TYR A 132 30.39 -11.69 13.30
N VAL A 133 30.15 -10.78 12.33
CA VAL A 133 31.22 -9.95 11.74
C VAL A 133 31.51 -8.72 12.64
N ASN A 134 30.51 -8.21 13.36
CA ASN A 134 30.69 -7.05 14.23
C ASN A 134 31.31 -7.43 15.61
N ASP A 135 31.03 -8.63 16.11
CA ASP A 135 31.61 -9.13 17.35
C ASP A 135 33.10 -9.56 17.19
N SER A 136 33.53 -9.87 15.94
CA SER A 136 34.93 -10.25 15.69
C SER A 136 35.87 -9.05 15.51
N ASN A 137 35.37 -7.84 15.39
CA ASN A 137 36.18 -6.62 15.27
C ASN A 137 36.44 -5.91 16.61
N ASP A 138 35.76 -6.34 17.69
CA ASP A 138 35.93 -5.72 19.03
C ASP A 138 36.90 -6.50 19.93
N THR A 139 37.59 -7.50 19.40
CA THR A 139 38.54 -8.35 20.15
C THR A 139 40.02 -8.12 19.73
N GLN A 140 40.35 -6.96 19.21
CA GLN A 140 41.75 -6.62 18.92
C GLN A 140 42.17 -5.30 19.55
N ASP A 141 42.08 -5.17 20.87
CA ASP A 141 42.99 -4.27 21.59
C ASP A 141 43.06 -4.56 23.12
N THR A 142 43.49 -5.75 23.48
CA THR A 142 44.05 -5.96 24.82
C THR A 142 45.49 -6.46 24.65
N LYS A 143 46.38 -5.55 24.29
CA LYS A 143 47.82 -5.70 24.54
C LYS A 143 48.06 -5.62 26.02
N PHE A 144 48.12 -6.74 26.69
CA PHE A 144 48.81 -6.84 27.99
C PHE A 144 50.29 -6.55 27.76
N LYS A 145 50.77 -5.41 28.25
CA LYS A 145 52.17 -5.16 28.50
C LYS A 145 52.52 -5.64 29.92
N TYR A 146 53.42 -6.58 30.01
CA TYR A 146 54.14 -6.91 31.24
C TYR A 146 55.18 -5.84 31.54
#